data_53039d5f4e66ead7cbd98c05e711f613
#
_entry.id   53039d5f4e66ead7cbd98c05e711f613
#
_cell.length_a   1.000
_cell.length_b   1.000
_cell.length_c   1.000
_cell.angle_alpha   90.00
_cell.angle_beta   90.00
_cell.angle_gamma   90.00
#
_symmetry.space_group_name_H-M   'P 1'
#
loop_
_entity.id
_entity.type
_entity.pdbx_description
1 polymer ?
#
loop_
_entity_poly.entity_id
_entity_poly.type
_entity_poly.pdbx_seq_one_letter_code
_entity_poly.pdbx_strand_id
1 'polypeptide(L)'
;MILFKREAEEKLKLIKNNKQRVFIIHYSCESFIKYSQKTPRISSIAIKNYDTAQTYSFSISKVAEVEHKPIEKLKEYYDELERKMLDEYFSFLKEHMDCYYVHWNMRDINYGFEALKHRYKVLGGEPISLNENRLIDLSKLLIDYYGVDYIGHPRLERLMELNRISSKGFLKGEEEAECFDNEEYIKLHISTLKKVDVLCNILNRQLNGTLKTNVNK
;
A
#
# COMPACT_ATOMS: atom_id res chain seq x y z
N MET A 1 -0.18 -25.27 -11.34
CA MET A 1 -1.39 -24.86 -10.59
C MET A 1 -1.40 -25.41 -9.15
N ILE A 2 -1.24 -26.70 -8.91
CA ILE A 2 -1.24 -27.30 -7.55
C ILE A 2 -0.13 -26.74 -6.65
N LEU A 3 1.09 -26.57 -7.16
CA LEU A 3 2.24 -26.06 -6.40
C LEU A 3 1.99 -24.60 -5.93
N PHE A 4 1.55 -23.71 -6.81
CA PHE A 4 1.27 -22.30 -6.46
C PHE A 4 0.15 -22.16 -5.42
N LYS A 5 -0.89 -22.99 -5.52
CA LYS A 5 -1.96 -23.01 -4.53
C LYS A 5 -1.45 -23.41 -3.15
N ARG A 6 -0.57 -24.42 -3.08
CA ARG A 6 0.05 -24.85 -1.82
C ARG A 6 0.90 -23.73 -1.20
N GLU A 7 1.71 -23.04 -1.99
CA GLU A 7 2.49 -21.89 -1.52
C GLU A 7 1.60 -20.76 -0.99
N ALA A 8 0.46 -20.48 -1.67
CA ALA A 8 -0.52 -19.50 -1.19
C ALA A 8 -1.16 -19.95 0.13
N GLU A 9 -1.50 -21.22 0.30
CA GLU A 9 -2.04 -21.79 1.54
C GLU A 9 -1.02 -21.69 2.69
N GLU A 10 0.26 -21.95 2.43
CA GLU A 10 1.35 -21.81 3.41
C GLU A 10 1.51 -20.34 3.86
N LYS A 11 1.43 -19.36 2.93
CA LYS A 11 1.45 -17.94 3.26
C LYS A 11 0.23 -17.52 4.08
N LEU A 12 -0.97 -18.00 3.74
CA LEU A 12 -2.18 -17.72 4.52
C LEU A 12 -2.07 -18.29 5.95
N LYS A 13 -1.54 -19.49 6.09
CA LYS A 13 -1.28 -20.10 7.40
C LYS A 13 -0.24 -19.31 8.20
N LEU A 14 0.82 -18.83 7.54
CA LEU A 14 1.84 -17.98 8.16
C LEU A 14 1.22 -16.68 8.69
N ILE A 15 0.39 -15.99 7.89
CA ILE A 15 -0.32 -14.78 8.32
C ILE A 15 -1.22 -15.09 9.52
N LYS A 16 -2.01 -16.16 9.46
CA LYS A 16 -2.94 -16.54 10.52
C LYS A 16 -2.23 -16.82 11.85
N ASN A 17 -1.03 -17.40 11.81
CA ASN A 17 -0.25 -17.75 12.99
C ASN A 17 0.60 -16.58 13.54
N ASN A 18 0.74 -15.49 12.79
CA ASN A 18 1.60 -14.34 13.14
C ASN A 18 0.85 -13.00 13.10
N LYS A 19 -0.45 -12.96 13.38
CA LYS A 19 -1.32 -11.78 13.21
C LYS A 19 -0.74 -10.49 13.80
N GLN A 20 -0.16 -10.56 14.99
CA GLN A 20 0.42 -9.41 15.69
C GLN A 20 1.61 -8.79 14.95
N ARG A 21 2.29 -9.60 14.12
CA ARG A 21 3.47 -9.21 13.33
C ARG A 21 3.15 -9.03 11.85
N VAL A 22 1.87 -8.91 11.50
CA VAL A 22 1.41 -8.67 10.12
C VAL A 22 0.91 -7.25 10.00
N PHE A 23 1.47 -6.53 9.06
CA PHE A 23 1.06 -5.20 8.65
C PHE A 23 0.52 -5.20 7.23
N ILE A 24 -0.51 -4.41 6.96
CA ILE A 24 -1.01 -4.11 5.62
C ILE A 24 -0.47 -2.73 5.23
N ILE A 25 0.14 -2.62 4.06
CA ILE A 25 0.74 -1.38 3.58
C ILE A 25 0.23 -0.98 2.20
N HIS A 26 0.04 0.31 2.02
CA HIS A 26 -0.19 0.95 0.72
C HIS A 26 0.40 2.37 0.72
N TYR A 27 0.70 2.91 -0.47
CA TYR A 27 1.12 4.30 -0.61
C TYR A 27 0.56 4.92 -1.88
N SER A 28 0.44 6.25 -1.89
CA SER A 28 0.08 7.05 -3.05
C SER A 28 1.26 7.90 -3.50
N CYS A 29 1.42 8.01 -4.81
CA CYS A 29 2.52 8.75 -5.42
C CYS A 29 2.07 9.46 -6.70
N GLU A 30 2.96 10.31 -7.22
CA GLU A 30 2.86 10.90 -8.55
C GLU A 30 2.69 9.82 -9.62
N SER A 31 2.02 10.14 -10.73
CA SER A 31 1.85 9.19 -11.84
C SER A 31 3.19 8.76 -12.43
N PHE A 32 3.55 7.51 -12.23
CA PHE A 32 4.76 6.92 -12.83
C PHE A 32 4.61 6.62 -14.34
N ILE A 33 3.39 6.67 -14.87
CA ILE A 33 3.12 6.50 -16.31
C ILE A 33 3.47 7.78 -17.07
N LYS A 34 3.09 8.94 -16.53
CA LYS A 34 3.35 10.25 -17.16
C LYS A 34 4.82 10.67 -17.09
N TYR A 35 5.54 10.22 -16.07
CA TYR A 35 6.88 10.71 -15.72
C TYR A 35 7.92 9.59 -15.67
N SER A 36 7.94 8.71 -16.68
CA SER A 36 8.77 7.50 -16.74
C SER A 36 10.30 7.73 -16.62
N GLN A 37 10.76 8.97 -16.70
CA GLN A 37 12.19 9.34 -16.56
C GLN A 37 12.53 9.88 -15.17
N LYS A 38 11.56 10.04 -14.26
CA LYS A 38 11.78 10.58 -12.92
C LYS A 38 11.24 9.59 -11.87
N THR A 39 11.89 9.58 -10.72
CA THR A 39 11.35 8.87 -9.54
C THR A 39 10.05 9.54 -9.10
N PRO A 40 8.92 8.82 -9.06
CA PRO A 40 7.65 9.40 -8.62
C PRO A 40 7.76 9.95 -7.19
N ARG A 41 7.20 11.14 -6.97
CA ARG A 41 7.11 11.75 -5.64
C ARG A 41 6.04 11.05 -4.82
N ILE A 42 6.32 10.80 -3.54
CA ILE A 42 5.42 10.09 -2.62
C ILE A 42 4.60 11.11 -1.82
N SER A 43 3.28 10.98 -1.83
CA SER A 43 2.39 11.90 -1.10
C SER A 43 1.94 11.36 0.26
N SER A 44 1.76 10.05 0.37
CA SER A 44 1.34 9.43 1.63
C SER A 44 1.62 7.93 1.64
N ILE A 45 1.86 7.39 2.84
CA ILE A 45 2.03 5.96 3.12
C ILE A 45 1.13 5.62 4.31
N ALA A 46 0.42 4.49 4.27
CA ALA A 46 -0.33 3.98 5.40
C ALA A 46 0.06 2.54 5.69
N ILE A 47 0.18 2.22 6.99
CA ILE A 47 0.53 0.90 7.49
C ILE A 47 -0.45 0.53 8.60
N LYS A 48 -1.17 -0.57 8.45
CA LYS A 48 -2.17 -1.02 9.42
C LYS A 48 -1.75 -2.35 10.03
N ASN A 49 -1.68 -2.43 11.35
CA ASN A 49 -1.49 -3.71 12.03
C ASN A 49 -2.74 -4.57 11.88
N TYR A 50 -2.57 -5.82 11.44
CA TYR A 50 -3.68 -6.72 11.14
C TYR A 50 -4.46 -7.14 12.38
N ASP A 51 -3.80 -7.33 13.51
CA ASP A 51 -4.40 -7.84 14.75
C ASP A 51 -5.11 -6.72 15.54
N THR A 52 -4.40 -5.62 15.76
CA THR A 52 -4.90 -4.50 16.59
C THR A 52 -5.73 -3.48 15.82
N ALA A 53 -5.70 -3.53 14.49
CA ALA A 53 -6.26 -2.52 13.59
C ALA A 53 -5.64 -1.10 13.74
N GLN A 54 -4.60 -0.94 14.56
CA GLN A 54 -3.89 0.33 14.68
C GLN A 54 -3.28 0.71 13.33
N THR A 55 -3.50 1.96 12.91
CA THR A 55 -3.01 2.48 11.64
C THR A 55 -1.98 3.58 11.87
N TYR A 56 -0.80 3.40 11.30
CA TYR A 56 0.26 4.39 11.20
C TYR A 56 0.18 5.04 9.82
N SER A 57 0.26 6.35 9.76
CA SER A 57 0.20 7.05 8.49
C SER A 57 1.23 8.17 8.41
N PHE A 58 1.84 8.27 7.27
CA PHE A 58 2.87 9.24 6.92
C PHE A 58 2.37 10.01 5.70
N SER A 59 2.31 11.33 5.77
CA SER A 59 1.87 12.14 4.64
C SER A 59 2.52 13.51 4.65
N ILE A 60 2.74 14.05 3.46
CA ILE A 60 3.31 15.39 3.32
C ILE A 60 2.43 16.47 3.96
N SER A 61 1.10 16.31 3.91
CA SER A 61 0.17 17.24 4.56
C SER A 61 0.30 17.24 6.08
N LYS A 62 0.50 16.04 6.69
CA LYS A 62 0.74 15.93 8.14
C LYS A 62 2.07 16.55 8.55
N VAL A 63 3.13 16.29 7.78
CA VAL A 63 4.44 16.92 8.04
C VAL A 63 4.35 18.43 7.91
N ALA A 64 3.65 18.95 6.88
CA ALA A 64 3.44 20.38 6.69
C ALA A 64 2.72 21.03 7.88
N GLU A 65 1.69 20.35 8.42
CA GLU A 65 0.97 20.83 9.62
C GLU A 65 1.92 20.93 10.83
N VAL A 66 2.73 19.91 11.08
CA VAL A 66 3.73 19.89 12.17
C VAL A 66 4.79 20.97 11.98
N GLU A 67 5.24 21.20 10.74
CA GLU A 67 6.25 22.20 10.38
C GLU A 67 5.66 23.62 10.22
N HIS A 68 4.36 23.79 10.49
CA HIS A 68 3.65 25.07 10.30
C HIS A 68 3.80 25.66 8.88
N LYS A 69 3.89 24.80 7.86
CA LYS A 69 3.92 25.21 6.45
C LYS A 69 2.50 25.37 5.92
N PRO A 70 2.21 26.43 5.18
CA PRO A 70 0.88 26.63 4.59
C PRO A 70 0.59 25.56 3.54
N ILE A 71 -0.60 24.95 3.63
CA ILE A 71 -1.03 23.84 2.74
C ILE A 71 -1.06 24.30 1.28
N GLU A 72 -1.39 25.55 1.02
CA GLU A 72 -1.44 26.15 -0.31
C GLU A 72 -0.06 26.26 -0.99
N LYS A 73 1.01 26.11 -0.22
CA LYS A 73 2.40 26.20 -0.68
C LYS A 73 3.16 24.89 -0.59
N LEU A 74 2.48 23.75 -0.40
CA LEU A 74 3.13 22.45 -0.25
C LEU A 74 4.10 22.13 -1.39
N LYS A 75 3.79 22.55 -2.61
CA LYS A 75 4.63 22.34 -3.79
C LYS A 75 6.01 23.00 -3.69
N GLU A 76 6.08 24.16 -3.02
CA GLU A 76 7.35 24.88 -2.83
C GLU A 76 8.30 24.14 -1.88
N TYR A 77 7.75 23.35 -0.94
CA TYR A 77 8.47 22.64 0.10
C TYR A 77 8.43 21.11 -0.08
N TYR A 78 7.94 20.63 -1.24
CA TYR A 78 7.58 19.22 -1.42
C TYR A 78 8.70 18.25 -1.07
N ASP A 79 9.89 18.43 -1.63
CA ASP A 79 11.03 17.53 -1.42
C ASP A 79 11.51 17.54 0.04
N GLU A 80 11.43 18.69 0.74
CA GLU A 80 11.74 18.80 2.17
C GLU A 80 10.72 18.00 3.01
N LEU A 81 9.42 18.20 2.74
CA LEU A 81 8.35 17.54 3.46
C LEU A 81 8.33 16.03 3.19
N GLU A 82 8.53 15.64 1.93
CA GLU A 82 8.63 14.25 1.53
C GLU A 82 9.83 13.57 2.18
N ARG A 83 10.98 14.24 2.28
CA ARG A 83 12.15 13.72 2.98
C ARG A 83 11.84 13.42 4.43
N LYS A 84 11.22 14.35 5.17
CA LYS A 84 10.84 14.15 6.57
C LYS A 84 9.81 13.05 6.74
N MET A 85 8.81 12.99 5.87
CA MET A 85 7.81 11.90 5.84
C MET A 85 8.48 10.54 5.64
N LEU A 86 9.46 10.44 4.75
CA LEU A 86 10.20 9.21 4.49
C LEU A 86 11.17 8.87 5.63
N ASP A 87 11.75 9.85 6.32
CA ASP A 87 12.54 9.62 7.54
C ASP A 87 11.68 8.92 8.61
N GLU A 88 10.45 9.38 8.86
CA GLU A 88 9.51 8.75 9.78
C GLU A 88 9.14 7.32 9.33
N TYR A 89 8.83 7.14 8.04
CA TYR A 89 8.48 5.83 7.48
C TYR A 89 9.63 4.82 7.60
N PHE A 90 10.84 5.19 7.22
CA PHE A 90 12.00 4.28 7.31
C PHE A 90 12.43 4.02 8.75
N SER A 91 12.21 4.96 9.67
CA SER A 91 12.37 4.72 11.11
C SER A 91 11.38 3.67 11.61
N PHE A 92 10.09 3.79 11.24
CA PHE A 92 9.08 2.78 11.54
C PHE A 92 9.47 1.39 10.99
N LEU A 93 9.92 1.31 9.75
CA LEU A 93 10.35 0.04 9.17
C LEU A 93 11.54 -0.57 9.91
N LYS A 94 12.48 0.25 10.37
CA LYS A 94 13.65 -0.21 11.12
C LYS A 94 13.26 -0.86 12.45
N GLU A 95 12.25 -0.34 13.13
CA GLU A 95 11.70 -0.91 14.36
C GLU A 95 10.89 -2.20 14.13
N HIS A 96 10.42 -2.42 12.90
CA HIS A 96 9.52 -3.52 12.56
C HIS A 96 10.09 -4.44 11.45
N MET A 97 11.41 -4.53 11.32
CA MET A 97 12.09 -5.31 10.25
C MET A 97 11.74 -6.78 10.23
N ASP A 98 11.34 -7.33 11.35
CA ASP A 98 10.99 -8.75 11.51
C ASP A 98 9.50 -9.05 11.33
N CYS A 99 8.68 -8.03 10.96
CA CYS A 99 7.27 -8.16 10.65
C CYS A 99 7.02 -8.52 9.17
N TYR A 100 5.82 -9.00 8.87
CA TYR A 100 5.35 -9.29 7.53
C TYR A 100 4.53 -8.13 6.99
N TYR A 101 4.75 -7.78 5.71
CA TYR A 101 4.06 -6.68 5.06
C TYR A 101 3.21 -7.19 3.90
N VAL A 102 1.90 -7.13 4.08
CA VAL A 102 0.91 -7.50 3.05
C VAL A 102 0.61 -6.26 2.22
N HIS A 103 0.74 -6.38 0.93
CA HIS A 103 0.57 -5.26 -0.01
C HIS A 103 -0.21 -5.70 -1.26
N TRP A 104 -0.53 -4.76 -2.13
CA TRP A 104 -1.17 -5.01 -3.42
C TRP A 104 -0.31 -4.47 -4.55
N ASN A 105 0.30 -5.36 -5.34
CA ASN A 105 1.15 -5.06 -6.51
C ASN A 105 2.36 -4.13 -6.25
N MET A 106 2.84 -4.00 -5.00
CA MET A 106 4.02 -3.17 -4.68
C MET A 106 5.32 -3.97 -4.89
N ARG A 107 5.55 -4.48 -6.09
CA ARG A 107 6.67 -5.38 -6.43
C ARG A 107 7.52 -4.89 -7.61
N ASP A 108 7.13 -3.78 -8.21
CA ASP A 108 7.79 -3.20 -9.37
C ASP A 108 8.80 -2.13 -8.94
N ILE A 109 9.83 -1.91 -9.77
CA ILE A 109 10.83 -0.86 -9.55
C ILE A 109 10.21 0.55 -9.65
N ASN A 110 9.11 0.71 -10.39
CA ASN A 110 8.40 1.97 -10.54
C ASN A 110 7.30 2.17 -9.47
N TYR A 111 6.80 1.05 -8.90
CA TYR A 111 5.78 1.08 -7.86
C TYR A 111 5.97 -0.07 -6.88
N GLY A 112 6.57 0.21 -5.74
CA GLY A 112 6.84 -0.79 -4.70
C GLY A 112 7.89 -0.34 -3.70
N PHE A 113 8.39 -1.31 -2.94
CA PHE A 113 9.40 -1.03 -1.90
C PHE A 113 10.71 -0.50 -2.48
N GLU A 114 11.10 -0.96 -3.66
CA GLU A 114 12.31 -0.46 -4.32
C GLU A 114 12.13 0.99 -4.82
N ALA A 115 10.92 1.35 -5.30
CA ALA A 115 10.62 2.72 -5.68
C ALA A 115 10.69 3.66 -4.46
N LEU A 116 10.14 3.27 -3.31
CA LEU A 116 10.22 4.02 -2.05
C LEU A 116 11.68 4.21 -1.60
N LYS A 117 12.48 3.15 -1.63
CA LYS A 117 13.92 3.19 -1.31
C LYS A 117 14.67 4.12 -2.25
N HIS A 118 14.41 4.01 -3.54
CA HIS A 118 15.08 4.84 -4.55
C HIS A 118 14.73 6.32 -4.36
N ARG A 119 13.44 6.63 -4.17
CA ARG A 119 13.01 8.02 -3.92
C ARG A 119 13.66 8.59 -2.66
N TYR A 120 13.73 7.82 -1.58
CA TYR A 120 14.37 8.26 -0.36
C TYR A 120 15.87 8.54 -0.53
N LYS A 121 16.59 7.72 -1.34
CA LYS A 121 18.00 7.98 -1.71
C LYS A 121 18.14 9.27 -2.52
N VAL A 122 17.24 9.52 -3.48
CA VAL A 122 17.25 10.76 -4.29
C VAL A 122 17.13 11.99 -3.38
N LEU A 123 16.38 11.89 -2.30
CA LEU A 123 16.25 12.95 -1.30
C LEU A 123 17.39 12.94 -0.25
N GLY A 124 18.45 12.15 -0.45
CA GLY A 124 19.61 12.08 0.46
C GLY A 124 19.39 11.22 1.70
N GLY A 125 18.38 10.35 1.74
CA GLY A 125 18.13 9.41 2.82
C GLY A 125 18.90 8.10 2.70
N GLU A 126 18.98 7.35 3.80
CA GLU A 126 19.60 6.03 3.85
C GLU A 126 18.54 4.96 4.13
N PRO A 127 17.93 4.36 3.07
CA PRO A 127 16.87 3.38 3.25
C PRO A 127 17.43 2.05 3.77
N ILE A 128 16.63 1.39 4.59
CA ILE A 128 16.82 -0.02 4.91
C ILE A 128 16.13 -0.91 3.88
N SER A 129 16.52 -2.17 3.80
CA SER A 129 15.86 -3.18 2.99
C SER A 129 15.16 -4.20 3.87
N LEU A 130 13.90 -4.47 3.59
CA LEU A 130 13.17 -5.57 4.20
C LEU A 130 13.54 -6.89 3.52
N ASN A 131 13.48 -8.00 4.25
CA ASN A 131 13.64 -9.32 3.67
C ASN A 131 12.44 -9.62 2.74
N GLU A 132 12.70 -10.00 1.49
CA GLU A 132 11.69 -10.29 0.47
C GLU A 132 10.69 -11.38 0.92
N ASN A 133 11.14 -12.36 1.71
CA ASN A 133 10.27 -13.40 2.27
C ASN A 133 9.23 -12.85 3.26
N ARG A 134 9.36 -11.61 3.69
CA ARG A 134 8.40 -10.93 4.55
C ARG A 134 7.44 -10.00 3.80
N LEU A 135 7.63 -9.88 2.49
CA LEU A 135 6.76 -9.11 1.60
C LEU A 135 5.74 -10.06 0.95
N ILE A 136 4.47 -9.84 1.22
CA ILE A 136 3.37 -10.70 0.75
C ILE A 136 2.47 -9.91 -0.18
N ASP A 137 2.57 -10.17 -1.48
CA ASP A 137 1.66 -9.58 -2.46
C ASP A 137 0.30 -10.31 -2.43
N LEU A 138 -0.71 -9.65 -1.85
CA LEU A 138 -2.06 -10.20 -1.74
C LEU A 138 -2.70 -10.42 -3.12
N SER A 139 -2.43 -9.56 -4.11
CA SER A 139 -2.94 -9.74 -5.47
C SER A 139 -2.43 -11.04 -6.09
N LYS A 140 -1.11 -11.29 -5.98
CA LYS A 140 -0.50 -12.53 -6.45
C LYS A 140 -0.98 -13.74 -5.65
N LEU A 141 -1.06 -13.62 -4.33
CA LEU A 141 -1.52 -14.69 -3.44
C LEU A 141 -2.92 -15.18 -3.83
N LEU A 142 -3.84 -14.26 -4.14
CA LEU A 142 -5.20 -14.62 -4.56
C LEU A 142 -5.22 -15.28 -5.95
N ILE A 143 -4.36 -14.84 -6.89
CA ILE A 143 -4.18 -15.50 -8.19
C ILE A 143 -3.64 -16.94 -8.00
N ASP A 144 -2.63 -17.11 -7.16
CA ASP A 144 -2.02 -18.42 -6.89
C ASP A 144 -3.01 -19.37 -6.20
N TYR A 145 -3.90 -18.84 -5.35
CA TYR A 145 -4.91 -19.61 -4.62
C TYR A 145 -6.10 -20.03 -5.48
N TYR A 146 -6.67 -19.09 -6.26
CA TYR A 146 -7.93 -19.27 -7.00
C TYR A 146 -7.76 -19.49 -8.51
N GLY A 147 -6.61 -19.09 -9.09
CA GLY A 147 -6.39 -19.00 -10.53
C GLY A 147 -6.62 -17.57 -11.07
N VAL A 148 -6.16 -17.32 -12.29
CA VAL A 148 -6.15 -15.97 -12.91
C VAL A 148 -7.54 -15.38 -13.14
N ASP A 149 -8.54 -16.23 -13.33
CA ASP A 149 -9.92 -15.85 -13.66
C ASP A 149 -10.82 -15.66 -12.43
N TYR A 150 -10.22 -15.68 -11.22
CA TYR A 150 -10.98 -15.56 -9.97
C TYR A 150 -11.76 -14.25 -9.84
N ILE A 151 -11.32 -13.20 -10.54
CA ILE A 151 -12.01 -11.91 -10.64
C ILE A 151 -11.51 -11.15 -11.88
N GLY A 152 -12.38 -10.36 -12.51
CA GLY A 152 -12.04 -9.53 -13.66
C GLY A 152 -11.19 -8.30 -13.28
N HIS A 153 -10.56 -7.67 -14.28
CA HIS A 153 -9.87 -6.40 -14.11
C HIS A 153 -10.84 -5.20 -14.11
N PRO A 154 -10.53 -4.14 -13.37
CA PRO A 154 -9.47 -4.02 -12.37
C PRO A 154 -9.81 -4.83 -11.11
N ARG A 155 -8.89 -5.70 -10.69
CA ARG A 155 -9.18 -6.74 -9.67
C ARG A 155 -9.60 -6.21 -8.32
N LEU A 156 -8.94 -5.16 -7.83
CA LEU A 156 -9.22 -4.64 -6.48
C LEU A 156 -10.65 -4.08 -6.40
N GLU A 157 -11.02 -3.25 -7.35
CA GLU A 157 -12.33 -2.62 -7.44
C GLU A 157 -13.45 -3.67 -7.63
N ARG A 158 -13.20 -4.68 -8.48
CA ARG A 158 -14.15 -5.78 -8.69
C ARG A 158 -14.34 -6.65 -7.45
N LEU A 159 -13.26 -6.89 -6.69
CA LEU A 159 -13.36 -7.57 -5.38
C LEU A 159 -14.19 -6.75 -4.39
N MET A 160 -13.96 -5.43 -4.33
CA MET A 160 -14.73 -4.53 -3.48
C MET A 160 -16.23 -4.61 -3.82
N GLU A 161 -16.57 -4.48 -5.10
CA GLU A 161 -17.94 -4.53 -5.59
C GLU A 161 -18.61 -5.86 -5.23
N LEU A 162 -18.00 -7.00 -5.61
CA LEU A 162 -18.55 -8.34 -5.36
C LEU A 162 -18.72 -8.64 -3.86
N ASN A 163 -17.83 -8.12 -3.03
CA ASN A 163 -17.85 -8.31 -1.57
C ASN A 163 -18.57 -7.20 -0.82
N ARG A 164 -19.19 -6.24 -1.51
CA ARG A 164 -19.91 -5.09 -0.93
C ARG A 164 -19.04 -4.30 0.06
N ILE A 165 -17.77 -4.10 -0.28
CA ILE A 165 -16.85 -3.27 0.49
C ILE A 165 -17.05 -1.82 0.05
N SER A 166 -17.31 -0.92 0.99
CA SER A 166 -17.56 0.50 0.70
C SER A 166 -16.38 1.15 -0.02
N SER A 167 -16.66 1.86 -1.11
CA SER A 167 -15.70 2.68 -1.87
C SER A 167 -15.59 4.13 -1.38
N LYS A 168 -16.31 4.52 -0.32
CA LYS A 168 -16.24 5.90 0.20
C LYS A 168 -14.80 6.23 0.62
N GLY A 169 -14.21 7.25 0.00
CA GLY A 169 -12.83 7.68 0.23
C GLY A 169 -11.77 6.87 -0.54
N PHE A 170 -12.16 5.88 -1.34
CA PHE A 170 -11.27 5.14 -2.23
C PHE A 170 -11.16 5.88 -3.57
N LEU A 171 -9.94 6.15 -4.02
CA LEU A 171 -9.65 6.67 -5.35
C LEU A 171 -9.05 5.57 -6.22
N LYS A 172 -9.48 5.50 -7.48
CA LYS A 172 -8.82 4.68 -8.49
C LYS A 172 -7.47 5.27 -8.88
N GLY A 173 -6.62 4.50 -9.56
CA GLY A 173 -5.28 4.97 -9.92
C GLY A 173 -5.28 6.25 -10.76
N GLU A 174 -6.22 6.37 -11.71
CA GLU A 174 -6.38 7.59 -12.54
C GLU A 174 -6.82 8.81 -11.69
N GLU A 175 -7.77 8.60 -10.76
CA GLU A 175 -8.24 9.63 -9.84
C GLU A 175 -7.14 10.06 -8.87
N GLU A 176 -6.26 9.14 -8.42
CA GLU A 176 -5.09 9.48 -7.59
C GLU A 176 -4.09 10.34 -8.37
N ALA A 177 -3.83 9.99 -9.63
CA ALA A 177 -2.95 10.78 -10.49
C ALA A 177 -3.48 12.20 -10.70
N GLU A 178 -4.80 12.34 -10.94
CA GLU A 178 -5.46 13.64 -11.07
C GLU A 178 -5.41 14.44 -9.75
N CYS A 179 -5.70 13.81 -8.62
CA CYS A 179 -5.59 14.45 -7.31
C CYS A 179 -4.16 14.90 -7.01
N PHE A 180 -3.14 14.16 -7.44
CA PHE A 180 -1.75 14.57 -7.27
C PHE A 180 -1.44 15.82 -8.11
N ASP A 181 -1.83 15.81 -9.38
CA ASP A 181 -1.64 16.94 -10.30
C ASP A 181 -2.36 18.20 -9.80
N ASN A 182 -3.52 18.05 -9.14
CA ASN A 182 -4.34 19.12 -8.56
C ASN A 182 -3.92 19.50 -7.13
N GLU A 183 -2.85 18.91 -6.58
CA GLU A 183 -2.33 19.18 -5.23
C GLU A 183 -3.34 18.83 -4.10
N GLU A 184 -4.28 17.90 -4.37
CA GLU A 184 -5.29 17.43 -3.41
C GLU A 184 -4.71 16.35 -2.44
N TYR A 185 -3.60 16.66 -1.78
CA TYR A 185 -2.82 15.69 -0.98
C TYR A 185 -3.56 15.12 0.22
N ILE A 186 -4.48 15.87 0.83
CA ILE A 186 -5.34 15.38 1.92
C ILE A 186 -6.27 14.28 1.38
N LYS A 187 -6.83 14.47 0.19
CA LYS A 187 -7.71 13.48 -0.45
C LYS A 187 -6.95 12.21 -0.82
N LEU A 188 -5.70 12.35 -1.30
CA LEU A 188 -4.78 11.22 -1.52
C LEU A 188 -4.49 10.47 -0.23
N HIS A 189 -4.22 11.17 0.87
CA HIS A 189 -3.98 10.54 2.17
C HIS A 189 -5.22 9.75 2.66
N ILE A 190 -6.42 10.31 2.52
CA ILE A 190 -7.66 9.60 2.84
C ILE A 190 -7.81 8.33 1.99
N SER A 191 -7.49 8.39 0.69
CA SER A 191 -7.50 7.21 -0.19
C SER A 191 -6.48 6.16 0.24
N THR A 192 -5.27 6.58 0.60
CA THR A 192 -4.22 5.67 1.08
C THR A 192 -4.66 4.92 2.33
N LEU A 193 -5.24 5.61 3.32
CA LEU A 193 -5.84 5.01 4.51
C LEU A 193 -6.97 4.04 4.15
N LYS A 194 -7.85 4.45 3.24
CA LYS A 194 -8.96 3.60 2.79
C LYS A 194 -8.47 2.32 2.11
N LYS A 195 -7.40 2.39 1.33
CA LYS A 195 -6.85 1.22 0.63
C LYS A 195 -6.29 0.19 1.59
N VAL A 196 -5.59 0.57 2.66
CA VAL A 196 -5.16 -0.41 3.67
C VAL A 196 -6.33 -1.06 4.39
N ASP A 197 -7.44 -0.33 4.63
CA ASP A 197 -8.67 -0.90 5.19
C ASP A 197 -9.32 -1.90 4.23
N VAL A 198 -9.37 -1.59 2.93
CA VAL A 198 -9.88 -2.47 1.89
C VAL A 198 -9.06 -3.76 1.81
N LEU A 199 -7.74 -3.65 1.78
CA LEU A 199 -6.83 -4.80 1.74
C LEU A 199 -6.95 -5.66 3.00
N CYS A 200 -7.05 -5.03 4.17
CA CYS A 200 -7.29 -5.73 5.43
C CYS A 200 -8.61 -6.51 5.41
N ASN A 201 -9.69 -5.92 4.88
CA ASN A 201 -11.01 -6.56 4.75
C ASN A 201 -10.95 -7.77 3.80
N ILE A 202 -10.30 -7.62 2.63
CA ILE A 202 -10.12 -8.70 1.66
C ILE A 202 -9.31 -9.85 2.29
N LEU A 203 -8.18 -9.54 2.94
CA LEU A 203 -7.35 -10.53 3.62
C LEU A 203 -8.13 -11.27 4.72
N ASN A 204 -8.89 -10.53 5.54
CA ASN A 204 -9.70 -11.11 6.60
C ASN A 204 -10.77 -12.06 6.04
N ARG A 205 -11.47 -11.68 4.97
CA ARG A 205 -12.44 -12.56 4.29
C ARG A 205 -11.76 -13.80 3.72
N GLN A 206 -10.57 -13.65 3.13
CA GLN A 206 -9.80 -14.77 2.62
C GLN A 206 -9.42 -15.77 3.72
N LEU A 207 -8.91 -15.28 4.85
CA LEU A 207 -8.52 -16.12 5.99
C LEU A 207 -9.69 -16.83 6.67
N ASN A 208 -10.90 -16.24 6.58
CA ASN A 208 -12.15 -16.81 7.12
C ASN A 208 -12.96 -17.61 6.09
N GLY A 209 -12.47 -17.75 4.85
CA GLY A 209 -13.18 -18.48 3.78
C GLY A 209 -14.47 -17.81 3.30
N THR A 210 -14.63 -16.50 3.53
CA THR A 210 -15.83 -15.72 3.18
C THR A 210 -15.61 -14.74 2.03
N LEU A 211 -14.41 -14.74 1.43
CA LEU A 211 -14.12 -13.92 0.27
C LEU A 211 -14.87 -14.46 -0.95
N LYS A 212 -15.77 -13.65 -1.51
CA LYS A 212 -16.48 -13.99 -2.76
C LYS A 212 -15.62 -13.68 -3.97
N THR A 213 -15.57 -14.64 -4.88
CA THR A 213 -14.86 -14.56 -6.17
C THR A 213 -15.77 -15.14 -7.27
N ASN A 214 -15.37 -15.08 -8.54
CA ASN A 214 -16.12 -15.69 -9.62
C ASN A 214 -16.12 -17.23 -9.56
N VAL A 215 -15.16 -17.82 -8.84
CA VAL A 215 -14.98 -19.28 -8.75
C VAL A 215 -15.57 -19.89 -7.47
N ASN A 216 -15.97 -19.06 -6.49
CA ASN A 216 -16.60 -19.50 -5.25
C ASN A 216 -17.74 -18.54 -4.83
N LYS A 217 -18.78 -18.46 -5.63
CA LYS A 217 -19.99 -17.64 -5.39
C LYS A 217 -20.81 -18.16 -4.22
#